data_4e8760db9d33cd958c691bbc656b2c3c
#
_entry.id   4e8760db9d33cd958c691bbc656b2c3c
#
_cell.length_a   1.000
_cell.length_b   1.000
_cell.length_c   1.000
_cell.angle_alpha   90.00
_cell.angle_beta   90.00
_cell.angle_gamma   90.00
#
_symmetry.space_group_name_H-M   'P 1'
#
loop_
_entity.id
_entity.type
_entity.pdbx_description
1 polymer ?
#
loop_
_entity_poly.entity_id
_entity_poly.type
_entity_poly.pdbx_seq_one_letter_code
_entity_poly.pdbx_strand_id
1 'polypeptide(L)'
;MSEKPTQEEVTLWQRRLASQANNRAWSLSEQASRTLAEDEEMLQAAHAAMYFWNIVGNANNKAHASQLLAHVYATLKEPVPAANYLAKSFSVLTAETAQPWERALAHAVAANVASANGQTAEHAAHYQKASEQIAALPDAEERAILEATLRVLPVPIR
;
A
#
# COMPACT_ATOMS: atom_id res chain seq x y z
N MET A 1 18.84 -26.65 26.53
CA MET A 1 17.51 -25.97 26.40
C MET A 1 17.76 -24.59 25.81
N SER A 2 17.12 -24.24 24.73
CA SER A 2 17.20 -22.87 24.26
C SER A 2 16.39 -21.97 25.21
N GLU A 3 17.00 -20.89 25.68
CA GLU A 3 16.30 -19.86 26.44
C GLU A 3 15.10 -19.34 25.65
N LYS A 4 13.97 -19.13 26.31
CA LYS A 4 12.82 -18.49 25.65
C LYS A 4 13.18 -17.05 25.30
N PRO A 5 12.80 -16.58 24.12
CA PRO A 5 13.07 -15.19 23.73
C PRO A 5 12.41 -14.22 24.71
N THR A 6 13.08 -13.12 24.98
CA THR A 6 12.53 -12.01 25.76
C THR A 6 11.40 -11.31 24.99
N GLN A 7 10.54 -10.58 25.69
CA GLN A 7 9.48 -9.79 25.03
C GLN A 7 10.05 -8.74 24.07
N GLU A 8 11.21 -8.18 24.40
CA GLU A 8 11.89 -7.20 23.54
C GLU A 8 12.36 -7.84 22.23
N GLU A 9 12.97 -9.01 22.28
CA GLU A 9 13.37 -9.78 21.10
C GLU A 9 12.17 -10.14 20.23
N VAL A 10 11.07 -10.60 20.83
CA VAL A 10 9.85 -10.93 20.11
C VAL A 10 9.30 -9.68 19.39
N THR A 11 9.25 -8.55 20.09
CA THR A 11 8.79 -7.28 19.51
C THR A 11 9.68 -6.84 18.34
N LEU A 12 10.99 -6.97 18.46
CA LEU A 12 11.93 -6.66 17.39
C LEU A 12 11.71 -7.56 16.17
N TRP A 13 11.53 -8.87 16.37
CA TRP A 13 11.26 -9.81 15.28
C TRP A 13 9.94 -9.49 14.59
N GLN A 14 8.90 -9.17 15.34
CA GLN A 14 7.60 -8.79 14.78
C GLN A 14 7.68 -7.53 13.91
N ARG A 15 8.45 -6.51 14.31
CA ARG A 15 8.71 -5.33 13.49
C ARG A 15 9.45 -5.66 12.19
N ARG A 16 10.48 -6.50 12.28
CA ARG A 16 11.26 -6.94 11.11
C ARG A 16 10.39 -7.73 10.13
N LEU A 17 9.57 -8.65 10.64
CA LEU A 17 8.65 -9.45 9.83
C LEU A 17 7.57 -8.59 9.18
N ALA A 18 7.02 -7.61 9.90
CA ALA A 18 6.08 -6.64 9.34
C ALA A 18 6.69 -5.89 8.15
N SER A 19 7.91 -5.36 8.32
CA SER A 19 8.62 -4.62 7.26
C SER A 19 8.97 -5.51 6.07
N GLN A 20 9.45 -6.73 6.30
CA GLN A 20 9.77 -7.67 5.22
C GLN A 20 8.53 -8.05 4.42
N ALA A 21 7.44 -8.37 5.10
CA ALA A 21 6.18 -8.72 4.46
C ALA A 21 5.60 -7.55 3.66
N ASN A 22 5.64 -6.35 4.23
CA ASN A 22 5.24 -5.11 3.55
C ASN A 22 6.04 -4.91 2.24
N ASN A 23 7.36 -4.98 2.32
CA ASN A 23 8.22 -4.77 1.16
C ASN A 23 8.02 -5.86 0.10
N ARG A 24 7.79 -7.10 0.52
CA ARG A 24 7.52 -8.20 -0.43
C ARG A 24 6.21 -7.98 -1.18
N ALA A 25 5.15 -7.58 -0.50
CA ALA A 25 3.86 -7.31 -1.14
C ALA A 25 3.95 -6.14 -2.13
N TRP A 26 4.62 -5.04 -1.76
CA TRP A 26 4.86 -3.93 -2.68
C TRP A 26 5.66 -4.36 -3.91
N SER A 27 6.76 -5.07 -3.71
CA SER A 27 7.60 -5.57 -4.82
C SER A 27 6.82 -6.45 -5.80
N LEU A 28 5.96 -7.34 -5.30
CA LEU A 28 5.10 -8.15 -6.15
C LEU A 28 4.05 -7.30 -6.89
N SER A 29 3.46 -6.31 -6.21
CA SER A 29 2.44 -5.44 -6.81
C SER A 29 2.97 -4.58 -7.96
N GLU A 30 4.26 -4.30 -7.99
CA GLU A 30 4.94 -3.49 -9.02
C GLU A 30 5.35 -4.30 -10.26
N GLN A 31 5.19 -5.61 -10.25
CA GLN A 31 5.44 -6.44 -11.42
C GLN A 31 4.34 -6.21 -12.49
N ALA A 32 4.76 -6.11 -13.75
CA ALA A 32 3.83 -5.95 -14.87
C ALA A 32 2.93 -7.17 -15.07
N SER A 33 3.41 -8.35 -14.70
CA SER A 33 2.66 -9.60 -14.71
C SER A 33 3.08 -10.48 -13.53
N ARG A 34 2.14 -11.27 -13.01
CA ARG A 34 2.35 -12.23 -11.94
C ARG A 34 1.70 -13.55 -12.28
N THR A 35 2.25 -14.63 -11.73
CA THR A 35 1.60 -15.94 -11.70
C THR A 35 0.53 -15.96 -10.61
N LEU A 36 -0.37 -16.95 -10.62
CA LEU A 36 -1.34 -17.15 -9.53
C LEU A 36 -0.65 -17.35 -8.18
N ALA A 37 0.47 -18.05 -8.13
CA ALA A 37 1.23 -18.25 -6.90
C ALA A 37 1.81 -16.93 -6.37
N GLU A 38 2.27 -16.04 -7.24
CA GLU A 38 2.74 -14.70 -6.87
C GLU A 38 1.61 -13.79 -6.40
N ASP A 39 0.42 -13.89 -7.00
CA ASP A 39 -0.78 -13.18 -6.53
C ASP A 39 -1.20 -13.65 -5.12
N GLU A 40 -1.17 -14.96 -4.86
CA GLU A 40 -1.42 -15.52 -3.53
C GLU A 40 -0.36 -15.07 -2.51
N GLU A 41 0.92 -15.12 -2.87
CA GLU A 41 2.01 -14.65 -2.01
C GLU A 41 1.87 -13.16 -1.68
N MET A 42 1.54 -12.34 -2.68
CA MET A 42 1.33 -10.90 -2.51
C MET A 42 0.24 -10.61 -1.47
N LEU A 43 -0.89 -11.30 -1.55
CA LEU A 43 -2.00 -11.16 -0.61
C LEU A 43 -1.62 -11.64 0.79
N GLN A 44 -0.96 -12.79 0.90
CA GLN A 44 -0.47 -13.33 2.17
C GLN A 44 0.53 -12.39 2.84
N ALA A 45 1.47 -11.84 2.08
CA ALA A 45 2.46 -10.89 2.58
C ALA A 45 1.81 -9.59 3.09
N ALA A 46 0.82 -9.05 2.36
CA ALA A 46 0.08 -7.86 2.79
C ALA A 46 -0.69 -8.10 4.10
N HIS A 47 -1.32 -9.26 4.26
CA HIS A 47 -1.99 -9.66 5.50
C HIS A 47 -1.01 -9.90 6.65
N ALA A 48 0.16 -10.51 6.39
CA ALA A 48 1.20 -10.69 7.39
C ALA A 48 1.72 -9.34 7.90
N ALA A 49 1.96 -8.37 7.02
CA ALA A 49 2.33 -7.01 7.39
C ALA A 49 1.27 -6.38 8.31
N MET A 50 -0.01 -6.47 7.95
CA MET A 50 -1.12 -5.95 8.77
C MET A 50 -1.16 -6.64 10.14
N TYR A 51 -1.04 -7.96 10.18
CA TYR A 51 -1.07 -8.72 11.43
C TYR A 51 0.00 -8.25 12.42
N PHE A 52 1.25 -8.16 11.96
CA PHE A 52 2.34 -7.72 12.81
C PHE A 52 2.27 -6.23 13.17
N TRP A 53 1.92 -5.35 12.23
CA TRP A 53 1.74 -3.93 12.55
C TRP A 53 0.60 -3.67 13.52
N ASN A 54 -0.44 -4.50 13.55
CA ASN A 54 -1.48 -4.42 14.57
C ASN A 54 -0.96 -4.73 15.97
N ILE A 55 0.10 -5.54 16.10
CA ILE A 55 0.71 -5.90 17.38
C ILE A 55 1.72 -4.82 17.83
N VAL A 56 2.63 -4.42 16.94
CA VAL A 56 3.79 -3.60 17.31
C VAL A 56 3.82 -2.20 16.72
N GLY A 57 2.90 -1.89 15.80
CA GLY A 57 2.87 -0.62 15.08
C GLY A 57 2.06 0.47 15.79
N ASN A 58 2.32 1.71 15.38
CA ASN A 58 1.51 2.87 15.71
C ASN A 58 0.37 3.07 14.70
N ALA A 59 -0.42 4.14 14.87
CA ALA A 59 -1.54 4.44 13.97
C ALA A 59 -1.10 4.62 12.51
N ASN A 60 0.07 5.22 12.28
CA ASN A 60 0.61 5.42 10.93
C ASN A 60 1.02 4.10 10.27
N ASN A 61 1.69 3.21 11.00
CA ASN A 61 2.02 1.87 10.50
C ASN A 61 0.77 1.07 10.10
N LYS A 62 -0.29 1.16 10.90
CA LYS A 62 -1.57 0.49 10.63
C LYS A 62 -2.28 1.08 9.41
N ALA A 63 -2.21 2.41 9.24
CA ALA A 63 -2.75 3.07 8.05
C ALA A 63 -1.99 2.64 6.78
N HIS A 64 -0.66 2.58 6.82
CA HIS A 64 0.14 2.07 5.70
C HIS A 64 -0.16 0.61 5.37
N ALA A 65 -0.33 -0.25 6.38
CA ALA A 65 -0.71 -1.65 6.16
C ALA A 65 -2.11 -1.78 5.55
N SER A 66 -3.06 -0.95 5.96
CA SER A 66 -4.39 -0.88 5.34
C SER A 66 -4.33 -0.39 3.91
N GLN A 67 -3.51 0.62 3.61
CA GLN A 67 -3.29 1.12 2.26
C GLN A 67 -2.71 0.03 1.35
N LEU A 68 -1.73 -0.72 1.82
CA LEU A 68 -1.15 -1.84 1.08
C LEU A 68 -2.22 -2.90 0.75
N LEU A 69 -3.05 -3.27 1.71
CA LEU A 69 -4.16 -4.21 1.48
C LEU A 69 -5.17 -3.66 0.48
N ALA A 70 -5.51 -2.36 0.55
CA ALA A 70 -6.38 -1.72 -0.43
C ALA A 70 -5.80 -1.83 -1.84
N HIS A 71 -4.50 -1.55 -1.99
CA HIS A 71 -3.79 -1.65 -3.26
C HIS A 71 -3.74 -3.08 -3.79
N VAL A 72 -3.39 -4.05 -2.95
CA VAL A 72 -3.29 -5.47 -3.33
C VAL A 72 -4.65 -6.00 -3.77
N TYR A 73 -5.71 -5.77 -3.00
CA TYR A 73 -7.06 -6.20 -3.38
C TYR A 73 -7.56 -5.53 -4.68
N ALA A 74 -7.28 -4.25 -4.87
CA ALA A 74 -7.61 -3.58 -6.13
C ALA A 74 -6.84 -4.18 -7.32
N THR A 75 -5.57 -4.50 -7.15
CA THR A 75 -4.73 -5.15 -8.15
C THR A 75 -5.26 -6.55 -8.50
N LEU A 76 -5.78 -7.28 -7.52
CA LEU A 76 -6.41 -8.59 -7.70
C LEU A 76 -7.87 -8.51 -8.21
N LYS A 77 -8.39 -7.32 -8.47
CA LYS A 77 -9.78 -7.10 -8.92
C LYS A 77 -10.83 -7.52 -7.90
N GLU A 78 -10.53 -7.33 -6.64
CA GLU A 78 -11.41 -7.57 -5.49
C GLU A 78 -11.90 -6.22 -4.92
N PRO A 79 -12.95 -5.60 -5.51
CA PRO A 79 -13.31 -4.21 -5.23
C PRO A 79 -13.82 -3.96 -3.82
N VAL A 80 -14.55 -4.90 -3.23
CA VAL A 80 -15.17 -4.71 -1.91
C VAL A 80 -14.12 -4.62 -0.81
N PRO A 81 -13.22 -5.60 -0.64
CA PRO A 81 -12.16 -5.46 0.37
C PRO A 81 -11.21 -4.29 0.06
N ALA A 82 -10.92 -3.99 -1.20
CA ALA A 82 -10.12 -2.84 -1.59
C ALA A 82 -10.71 -1.53 -1.04
N ALA A 83 -12.00 -1.30 -1.24
CA ALA A 83 -12.69 -0.11 -0.73
C ALA A 83 -12.71 -0.06 0.81
N ASN A 84 -12.93 -1.21 1.47
CA ASN A 84 -12.96 -1.29 2.92
C ASN A 84 -11.62 -0.92 3.56
N TYR A 85 -10.50 -1.39 3.00
CA TYR A 85 -9.17 -1.05 3.49
C TYR A 85 -8.76 0.38 3.14
N LEU A 86 -9.16 0.90 1.97
CA LEU A 86 -8.94 2.30 1.64
C LEU A 86 -9.61 3.24 2.66
N ALA A 87 -10.85 2.95 3.03
CA ALA A 87 -11.59 3.73 4.02
C ALA A 87 -10.90 3.81 5.39
N LYS A 88 -10.09 2.80 5.76
CA LYS A 88 -9.33 2.77 7.02
C LYS A 88 -8.02 3.57 6.97
N SER A 89 -7.53 3.94 5.80
CA SER A 89 -6.20 4.53 5.63
C SER A 89 -6.21 5.94 5.04
N PHE A 90 -7.14 6.22 4.13
CA PHE A 90 -7.07 7.40 3.27
C PHE A 90 -7.06 8.72 4.05
N SER A 91 -7.93 8.89 5.05
CA SER A 91 -7.99 10.12 5.84
C SER A 91 -6.72 10.37 6.67
N VAL A 92 -6.08 9.31 7.16
CA VAL A 92 -4.84 9.40 7.92
C VAL A 92 -3.68 9.81 7.02
N LEU A 93 -3.56 9.18 5.86
CA LEU A 93 -2.44 9.37 4.93
C LEU A 93 -2.59 10.60 4.02
N THR A 94 -3.76 11.24 4.01
CA THR A 94 -4.00 12.52 3.33
C THR A 94 -4.15 13.72 4.27
N ALA A 95 -4.02 13.51 5.58
CA ALA A 95 -4.07 14.58 6.57
C ALA A 95 -2.96 15.63 6.32
N GLU A 96 -3.15 16.84 6.83
CA GLU A 96 -2.14 17.90 6.72
C GLU A 96 -0.81 17.53 7.35
N THR A 97 -0.83 16.68 8.38
CA THR A 97 0.35 16.16 9.07
C THR A 97 1.07 15.04 8.32
N ALA A 98 0.45 14.46 7.28
CA ALA A 98 1.07 13.42 6.47
C ALA A 98 2.18 14.00 5.58
N GLN A 99 3.21 13.19 5.35
CA GLN A 99 4.30 13.57 4.46
C GLN A 99 3.82 13.72 3.01
N PRO A 100 4.46 14.55 2.17
CA PRO A 100 4.06 14.71 0.77
C PRO A 100 4.00 13.41 -0.02
N TRP A 101 4.96 12.49 0.19
CA TRP A 101 4.97 11.20 -0.48
C TRP A 101 3.83 10.28 -0.01
N GLU A 102 3.45 10.35 1.27
CA GLU A 102 2.30 9.58 1.81
C GLU A 102 0.99 10.02 1.14
N ARG A 103 0.79 11.32 1.00
CA ARG A 103 -0.39 11.86 0.31
C ARG A 103 -0.44 11.48 -1.16
N ALA A 104 0.70 11.55 -1.84
CA ALA A 104 0.82 11.16 -3.25
C ALA A 104 0.49 9.66 -3.44
N LEU A 105 1.06 8.79 -2.59
CA LEU A 105 0.79 7.35 -2.62
C LEU A 105 -0.66 7.04 -2.27
N ALA A 106 -1.26 7.74 -1.30
CA ALA A 106 -2.66 7.57 -0.96
C ALA A 106 -3.59 7.84 -2.14
N HIS A 107 -3.32 8.88 -2.92
CA HIS A 107 -4.08 9.15 -4.14
C HIS A 107 -3.81 8.11 -5.24
N ALA A 108 -2.60 7.60 -5.41
CA ALA A 108 -2.32 6.53 -6.35
C ALA A 108 -3.10 5.25 -6.00
N VAL A 109 -3.10 4.86 -4.73
CA VAL A 109 -3.88 3.70 -4.27
C VAL A 109 -5.39 3.94 -4.41
N ALA A 110 -5.88 5.14 -4.09
CA ALA A 110 -7.28 5.50 -4.28
C ALA A 110 -7.70 5.41 -5.75
N ALA A 111 -6.82 5.80 -6.69
CA ALA A 111 -7.05 5.64 -8.12
C ALA A 111 -7.21 4.15 -8.51
N ASN A 112 -6.33 3.28 -7.99
CA ASN A 112 -6.41 1.84 -8.24
C ASN A 112 -7.72 1.24 -7.69
N VAL A 113 -8.10 1.61 -6.47
CA VAL A 113 -9.36 1.16 -5.85
C VAL A 113 -10.58 1.65 -6.63
N ALA A 114 -10.60 2.92 -7.04
CA ALA A 114 -11.67 3.49 -7.86
C ALA A 114 -11.81 2.76 -9.21
N SER A 115 -10.66 2.46 -9.86
CA SER A 115 -10.64 1.66 -11.08
C SER A 115 -11.25 0.27 -10.87
N ALA A 116 -10.87 -0.43 -9.82
CA ALA A 116 -11.40 -1.75 -9.49
C ALA A 116 -12.92 -1.74 -9.21
N ASN A 117 -13.42 -0.62 -8.67
CA ASN A 117 -14.85 -0.41 -8.39
C ASN A 117 -15.65 0.17 -9.58
N GLY A 118 -15.03 0.41 -10.74
CA GLY A 118 -15.70 0.99 -11.89
C GLY A 118 -16.07 2.47 -11.74
N GLN A 119 -15.45 3.18 -10.80
CA GLN A 119 -15.67 4.60 -10.51
C GLN A 119 -14.78 5.46 -11.40
N THR A 120 -15.20 5.69 -12.65
CA THR A 120 -14.37 6.30 -13.69
C THR A 120 -13.95 7.74 -13.36
N ALA A 121 -14.86 8.55 -12.80
CA ALA A 121 -14.56 9.94 -12.45
C ALA A 121 -13.57 10.03 -11.29
N GLU A 122 -13.77 9.26 -10.24
CA GLU A 122 -12.87 9.18 -9.07
C GLU A 122 -11.51 8.61 -9.46
N HIS A 123 -11.48 7.59 -10.33
CA HIS A 123 -10.25 7.03 -10.88
C HIS A 123 -9.44 8.13 -11.59
N ALA A 124 -10.04 8.87 -12.50
CA ALA A 124 -9.36 9.93 -13.21
C ALA A 124 -8.86 11.05 -12.28
N ALA A 125 -9.69 11.48 -11.34
CA ALA A 125 -9.36 12.55 -10.40
C ALA A 125 -8.19 12.15 -9.49
N HIS A 126 -8.22 10.96 -8.90
CA HIS A 126 -7.16 10.47 -8.02
C HIS A 126 -5.87 10.18 -8.79
N TYR A 127 -5.95 9.61 -9.99
CA TYR A 127 -4.79 9.35 -10.85
C TYR A 127 -4.07 10.65 -11.22
N GLN A 128 -4.82 11.68 -11.64
CA GLN A 128 -4.26 12.99 -11.95
C GLN A 128 -3.57 13.59 -10.73
N LYS A 129 -4.25 13.59 -9.59
CA LYS A 129 -3.70 14.16 -8.35
C LYS A 129 -2.46 13.43 -7.88
N ALA A 130 -2.43 12.10 -7.96
CA ALA A 130 -1.23 11.32 -7.68
C ALA A 130 -0.07 11.70 -8.61
N SER A 131 -0.33 11.77 -9.92
CA SER A 131 0.69 12.13 -10.92
C SER A 131 1.30 13.51 -10.66
N GLU A 132 0.47 14.50 -10.35
CA GLU A 132 0.92 15.86 -10.04
C GLU A 132 1.74 15.91 -8.74
N GLN A 133 1.28 15.25 -7.69
CA GLN A 133 1.96 15.22 -6.41
C GLN A 133 3.28 14.45 -6.47
N ILE A 134 3.34 13.32 -7.20
CA ILE A 134 4.58 12.56 -7.41
C ILE A 134 5.59 13.42 -8.17
N ALA A 135 5.18 14.08 -9.26
CA ALA A 135 6.06 14.96 -10.03
C ALA A 135 6.62 16.13 -9.21
N ALA A 136 5.87 16.59 -8.21
CA ALA A 136 6.27 17.68 -7.32
C ALA A 136 7.17 17.25 -6.14
N LEU A 137 7.40 15.95 -5.93
CA LEU A 137 8.29 15.47 -4.87
C LEU A 137 9.74 15.93 -5.13
N PRO A 138 10.38 16.58 -4.15
CA PRO A 138 11.73 17.10 -4.35
C PRO A 138 12.79 15.99 -4.36
N ASP A 139 12.58 14.92 -3.61
CA ASP A 139 13.50 13.79 -3.53
C ASP A 139 13.33 12.85 -4.74
N ALA A 140 14.43 12.62 -5.46
CA ALA A 140 14.41 11.81 -6.68
C ALA A 140 14.20 10.32 -6.39
N GLU A 141 14.66 9.82 -5.23
CA GLU A 141 14.48 8.41 -4.86
C GLU A 141 13.03 8.15 -4.45
N GLU A 142 12.44 9.02 -3.62
CA GLU A 142 11.01 8.94 -3.28
C GLU A 142 10.14 9.00 -4.54
N ARG A 143 10.44 9.93 -5.46
CA ARG A 143 9.73 10.08 -6.72
C ARG A 143 9.80 8.80 -7.55
N ALA A 144 10.98 8.20 -7.71
CA ALA A 144 11.18 6.97 -8.47
C ALA A 144 10.39 5.78 -7.88
N ILE A 145 10.34 5.67 -6.55
CA ILE A 145 9.57 4.63 -5.84
C ILE A 145 8.07 4.77 -6.16
N LEU A 146 7.53 5.98 -6.07
CA LEU A 146 6.11 6.19 -6.32
C LEU A 146 5.75 6.08 -7.81
N GLU A 147 6.65 6.47 -8.70
CA GLU A 147 6.50 6.26 -10.14
C GLU A 147 6.41 4.76 -10.50
N ALA A 148 7.15 3.90 -9.80
CA ALA A 148 7.05 2.45 -9.98
C ALA A 148 5.64 1.93 -9.64
N THR A 149 5.02 2.43 -8.59
CA THR A 149 3.63 2.12 -8.26
C THR A 149 2.67 2.66 -9.32
N LEU A 150 2.81 3.93 -9.70
CA LEU A 150 1.91 4.58 -10.67
C LEU A 150 1.94 3.87 -12.04
N ARG A 151 3.09 3.37 -12.46
CA ARG A 151 3.31 2.72 -13.76
C ARG A 151 2.44 1.47 -13.96
N VAL A 152 2.12 0.75 -12.90
CA VAL A 152 1.34 -0.50 -12.96
C VAL A 152 -0.17 -0.27 -12.76
N LEU A 153 -0.59 0.95 -12.46
CA LEU A 153 -2.00 1.28 -12.30
C LEU A 153 -2.70 1.35 -13.65
N PRO A 154 -4.00 1.00 -13.71
CA PRO A 154 -4.83 1.29 -14.87
C PRO A 154 -4.80 2.79 -15.19
N VAL A 155 -4.57 3.13 -16.45
CA VAL A 155 -4.63 4.52 -16.92
C VAL A 155 -6.09 4.91 -17.16
N PRO A 156 -6.56 6.07 -16.67
CA PRO A 156 -7.93 6.51 -16.91
C PRO A 156 -8.23 6.67 -18.40
N ILE A 157 -9.42 6.23 -18.80
CA ILE A 157 -9.92 6.42 -20.17
C ILE A 157 -10.28 7.90 -20.32
N ARG A 158 -9.81 8.51 -21.40
CA ARG A 158 -10.13 9.90 -21.76
C ARG A 158 -11.52 10.01 -22.36
#